data_9451dda32a09be3f155e2107ce9c0e6f
#
_entry.id   9451dda32a09be3f155e2107ce9c0e6f
#
_cell.length_a   1.000
_cell.length_b   1.000
_cell.length_c   1.000
_cell.angle_alpha   90.00
_cell.angle_beta   90.00
_cell.angle_gamma   90.00
#
_symmetry.space_group_name_H-M   'P 1'
#
loop_
_entity.id
_entity.type
_entity.pdbx_description
1 polymer ?
#
loop_
_entity_poly.entity_id
_entity_poly.type
_entity_poly.pdbx_seq_one_letter_code
_entity_poly.pdbx_strand_id
1 'polypeptide(L)'
;DWDQFELRRLVGIPQRPVLLRGFGLPDRNDSHQSRILIIMEEVGRQKEGVTEHPKKRFQLTDRQWAVVDSLLKGLTNKEIAAALEIAEQTVKAHLTCIMKKTKSTTRTGILIQVFLS
;
A
#
# COMPACT_ATOMS: atom_id res chain seq x y z
N ASP A 1 -6.47 -12.61 -12.70
CA ASP A 1 -5.48 -13.11 -11.77
C ASP A 1 -5.58 -12.38 -10.44
N TRP A 2 -5.56 -13.13 -9.33
CA TRP A 2 -5.73 -12.57 -7.99
C TRP A 2 -4.63 -11.57 -7.61
N ASP A 3 -3.45 -11.72 -8.18
CA ASP A 3 -2.32 -10.81 -7.91
C ASP A 3 -2.58 -9.40 -8.41
N GLN A 4 -3.51 -9.25 -9.34
CA GLN A 4 -3.89 -7.96 -9.89
C GLN A 4 -5.28 -7.52 -9.44
N PHE A 5 -5.86 -8.21 -8.47
CA PHE A 5 -7.16 -7.87 -7.95
C PHE A 5 -7.11 -6.52 -7.25
N GLU A 6 -7.98 -5.64 -7.65
CA GLU A 6 -8.20 -4.35 -6.99
C GLU A 6 -9.69 -4.08 -6.92
N LEU A 7 -10.17 -3.80 -5.72
CA LEU A 7 -11.54 -3.38 -5.48
C LEU A 7 -11.51 -1.99 -4.86
N ARG A 8 -12.34 -1.10 -5.37
CA ARG A 8 -12.52 0.22 -4.80
C ARG A 8 -14.01 0.53 -4.77
N ARG A 9 -14.56 0.68 -3.57
CA ARG A 9 -15.97 0.98 -3.39
C ARG A 9 -16.21 1.96 -2.26
N LEU A 10 -17.17 2.85 -2.46
CA LEU A 10 -17.67 3.72 -1.41
C LEU A 10 -18.91 3.05 -0.82
N VAL A 11 -18.87 2.77 0.47
CA VAL A 11 -19.96 2.09 1.19
C VAL A 11 -20.29 2.89 2.46
N GLY A 12 -21.29 2.42 3.19
CA GLY A 12 -21.70 3.06 4.44
C GLY A 12 -22.89 3.96 4.25
N ILE A 13 -23.21 4.69 5.30
CA ILE A 13 -24.35 5.65 5.29
C ILE A 13 -23.87 7.00 4.74
N PRO A 14 -24.78 7.81 4.16
CA PRO A 14 -24.39 9.09 3.57
C PRO A 14 -23.64 10.03 4.53
N GLN A 15 -23.96 9.98 5.84
CA GLN A 15 -23.33 10.81 6.85
C GLN A 15 -21.93 10.30 7.23
N ARG A 16 -21.63 9.03 6.94
CA ARG A 16 -20.35 8.39 7.26
C ARG A 16 -19.93 7.46 6.14
N PRO A 17 -19.56 8.02 4.99
CA PRO A 17 -19.09 7.19 3.89
C PRO A 17 -17.76 6.54 4.23
N VAL A 18 -17.62 5.27 3.86
CA VAL A 18 -16.40 4.49 4.07
C VAL A 18 -15.86 4.06 2.72
N LEU A 19 -14.60 4.38 2.46
CA LEU A 19 -13.92 3.89 1.27
C LEU A 19 -13.34 2.51 1.58
N LEU A 20 -13.77 1.53 0.81
CA LEU A 20 -13.29 0.16 0.89
C LEU A 20 -12.33 -0.08 -0.26
N ARG A 21 -11.10 -0.48 0.05
CA ARG A 21 -10.11 -0.85 -0.95
C ARG A 21 -9.66 -2.28 -0.69
N GLY A 22 -9.69 -3.10 -1.72
CA GLY A 22 -9.21 -4.47 -1.65
C GLY A 22 -8.08 -4.70 -2.63
N PHE A 23 -7.06 -5.41 -2.21
CA PHE A 23 -5.90 -5.72 -3.03
C PHE A 23 -5.60 -7.21 -2.96
N GLY A 24 -5.30 -7.81 -4.10
CA GLY A 24 -4.74 -9.14 -4.13
C GLY A 24 -3.27 -9.10 -3.75
N LEU A 25 -2.87 -9.96 -2.83
CA LEU A 25 -1.47 -10.09 -2.43
C LEU A 25 -0.98 -11.47 -2.85
N PRO A 26 0.12 -11.55 -3.63
CA PRO A 26 0.66 -12.84 -4.00
C PRO A 26 1.21 -13.58 -2.79
N ASP A 27 0.92 -14.89 -2.71
CA ASP A 27 1.54 -15.75 -1.71
C ASP A 27 2.81 -16.36 -2.32
N ARG A 28 3.94 -16.10 -1.71
CA ARG A 28 5.23 -16.58 -2.18
C ARG A 28 5.40 -18.09 -2.05
N ASN A 29 4.66 -18.70 -1.12
CA ASN A 29 4.85 -20.11 -0.80
C ASN A 29 3.85 -21.02 -1.53
N ASP A 30 2.73 -20.47 -1.97
CA ASP A 30 1.70 -21.25 -2.65
C ASP A 30 0.94 -20.36 -3.63
N SER A 31 1.13 -20.62 -4.92
CA SER A 31 0.45 -19.88 -5.97
C SER A 31 -1.07 -20.12 -6.00
N HIS A 32 -1.56 -21.11 -5.28
CA HIS A 32 -2.99 -21.41 -5.20
C HIS A 32 -3.69 -20.70 -4.05
N GLN A 33 -2.93 -20.11 -3.12
CA GLN A 33 -3.50 -19.36 -2.00
C GLN A 33 -3.20 -17.87 -2.17
N SER A 34 -4.18 -17.15 -2.62
CA SER A 34 -4.09 -15.70 -2.72
C SER A 34 -4.63 -15.07 -1.44
N ARG A 35 -3.93 -14.04 -0.97
CA ARG A 35 -4.39 -13.23 0.15
C ARG A 35 -5.02 -11.97 -0.38
N ILE A 36 -5.99 -11.46 0.34
CA ILE A 36 -6.64 -10.19 0.02
C ILE A 36 -6.44 -9.26 1.19
N LEU A 37 -5.88 -8.08 0.91
CA LEU A 37 -5.82 -7.00 1.88
C LEU A 37 -7.01 -6.09 1.65
N ILE A 38 -7.81 -5.87 2.68
CA ILE A 38 -8.93 -4.94 2.62
C ILE A 38 -8.63 -3.78 3.56
N ILE A 39 -8.63 -2.58 3.02
CA ILE A 39 -8.45 -1.35 3.79
C ILE A 39 -9.77 -0.60 3.79
N MET A 40 -10.24 -0.27 4.98
CA MET A 40 -11.45 0.54 5.17
C MET A 40 -11.04 1.88 5.74
N GLU A 41 -11.50 2.95 5.10
CA GLU A 41 -11.16 4.30 5.52
C GLU A 41 -12.42 5.16 5.54
N GLU A 42 -12.67 5.82 6.66
CA GLU A 42 -13.79 6.75 6.78
C GLU A 42 -13.44 8.04 6.06
N VAL A 43 -14.21 8.34 5.01
CA VAL A 43 -13.93 9.49 4.15
C VAL A 43 -14.36 10.78 4.84
N GLY A 44 -13.50 11.78 4.79
CA GLY A 44 -13.80 13.11 5.35
C GLY A 44 -13.55 13.24 6.83
N ARG A 45 -13.17 12.17 7.52
CA ARG A 45 -12.81 12.25 8.92
C ARG A 45 -11.32 12.48 9.07
N GLN A 46 -10.96 13.62 9.63
CA GLN A 46 -9.59 13.84 10.03
C GLN A 46 -9.34 13.11 11.35
N LYS A 47 -8.30 12.30 11.38
CA LYS A 47 -7.83 11.73 12.64
C LYS A 47 -7.26 12.87 13.48
N GLU A 48 -7.79 13.06 14.66
CA GLU A 48 -7.22 14.04 15.59
C GLU A 48 -5.75 13.71 15.84
N GLY A 49 -4.90 14.72 15.71
CA GLY A 49 -3.47 14.60 16.01
C GLY A 49 -2.59 14.09 14.87
N VAL A 50 -3.15 13.70 13.72
CA VAL A 50 -2.35 13.31 12.56
C VAL A 50 -2.43 14.41 11.52
N THR A 51 -1.46 15.31 11.54
CA THR A 51 -1.41 16.45 10.63
C THR A 51 -0.39 16.27 9.50
N GLU A 52 0.52 15.30 9.62
CA GLU A 52 1.55 15.09 8.63
C GLU A 52 1.17 13.99 7.64
N HIS A 53 1.44 14.27 6.36
CA HIS A 53 1.34 13.27 5.31
C HIS A 53 2.33 12.13 5.61
N PRO A 54 1.95 10.85 5.36
CA PRO A 54 2.83 9.71 5.66
C PRO A 54 4.21 9.81 5.02
N LYS A 55 4.32 10.37 3.82
CA LYS A 55 5.60 10.59 3.16
C LYS A 55 6.55 11.39 4.04
N LYS A 56 6.06 12.47 4.66
CA LYS A 56 6.84 13.32 5.55
C LYS A 56 7.09 12.65 6.89
N ARG A 57 6.06 12.04 7.45
CA ARG A 57 6.13 11.39 8.77
C ARG A 57 7.20 10.30 8.81
N PHE A 58 7.30 9.49 7.75
CA PHE A 58 8.29 8.42 7.65
C PHE A 58 9.55 8.83 6.89
N GLN A 59 9.65 10.09 6.49
CA GLN A 59 10.80 10.62 5.75
C GLN A 59 11.08 9.84 4.46
N LEU A 60 10.02 9.52 3.72
CA LEU A 60 10.13 8.81 2.47
C LEU A 60 10.55 9.78 1.35
N THR A 61 11.44 9.34 0.49
CA THR A 61 11.79 10.08 -0.71
C THR A 61 10.62 10.04 -1.70
N ASP A 62 10.66 10.92 -2.72
CA ASP A 62 9.65 10.92 -3.77
C ASP A 62 9.55 9.55 -4.45
N ARG A 63 10.70 8.93 -4.71
CA ARG A 63 10.73 7.61 -5.35
C ARG A 63 10.18 6.52 -4.42
N GLN A 64 10.52 6.59 -3.14
CA GLN A 64 9.98 5.65 -2.15
C GLN A 64 8.48 5.82 -2.01
N TRP A 65 7.99 7.04 -2.00
CA TRP A 65 6.55 7.28 -1.96
C TRP A 65 5.85 6.72 -3.20
N ALA A 66 6.45 6.87 -4.38
CA ALA A 66 5.91 6.30 -5.61
C ALA A 66 5.81 4.78 -5.51
N VAL A 67 6.78 4.12 -4.87
CA VAL A 67 6.72 2.68 -4.62
C VAL A 67 5.58 2.33 -3.66
N VAL A 68 5.41 3.08 -2.57
CA VAL A 68 4.31 2.87 -1.62
C VAL A 68 2.96 3.05 -2.31
N ASP A 69 2.82 4.10 -3.10
CA ASP A 69 1.58 4.35 -3.86
C ASP A 69 1.28 3.18 -4.81
N SER A 70 2.31 2.62 -5.43
CA SER A 70 2.17 1.46 -6.31
C SER A 70 1.76 0.21 -5.54
N LEU A 71 2.28 0.02 -4.31
CA LEU A 71 1.82 -1.05 -3.43
C LEU A 71 0.34 -0.91 -3.11
N LEU A 72 -0.10 0.31 -2.86
CA LEU A 72 -1.51 0.59 -2.56
C LEU A 72 -2.41 0.24 -3.75
N LYS A 73 -1.90 0.36 -4.96
CA LYS A 73 -2.61 -0.03 -6.18
C LYS A 73 -2.56 -1.54 -6.45
N GLY A 74 -1.88 -2.31 -5.62
CA GLY A 74 -1.78 -3.75 -5.77
C GLY A 74 -0.77 -4.23 -6.79
N LEU A 75 0.17 -3.37 -7.20
CA LEU A 75 1.15 -3.74 -8.21
C LEU A 75 2.21 -4.69 -7.66
N THR A 76 2.64 -5.63 -8.50
CA THR A 76 3.78 -6.49 -8.20
C THR A 76 5.09 -5.72 -8.38
N ASN A 77 6.20 -6.26 -7.86
CA ASN A 77 7.51 -5.64 -8.04
C ASN A 77 7.85 -5.43 -9.52
N LYS A 78 7.49 -6.40 -10.35
CA LYS A 78 7.70 -6.31 -11.80
C LYS A 78 6.89 -5.18 -12.41
N GLU A 79 5.64 -5.05 -12.00
CA GLU A 79 4.77 -3.98 -12.48
C GLU A 79 5.22 -2.61 -11.98
N ILE A 80 5.69 -2.52 -10.74
CA ILE A 80 6.24 -1.28 -10.19
C ILE A 80 7.49 -0.87 -10.98
N ALA A 81 8.38 -1.82 -11.25
CA ALA A 81 9.58 -1.58 -12.04
C ALA A 81 9.23 -1.01 -13.41
N ALA A 82 8.26 -1.62 -14.08
CA ALA A 82 7.81 -1.16 -15.40
C ALA A 82 7.20 0.25 -15.30
N ALA A 83 6.33 0.48 -14.31
CA ALA A 83 5.65 1.77 -14.15
C ALA A 83 6.61 2.91 -13.82
N LEU A 84 7.64 2.65 -13.04
CA LEU A 84 8.62 3.66 -12.63
C LEU A 84 9.86 3.68 -13.53
N GLU A 85 9.91 2.82 -14.51
CA GLU A 85 11.05 2.72 -15.46
C GLU A 85 12.37 2.47 -14.74
N ILE A 86 12.37 1.56 -13.79
CA ILE A 86 13.55 1.14 -13.03
C ILE A 86 13.65 -0.39 -13.04
N ALA A 87 14.80 -0.90 -12.62
CA ALA A 87 14.99 -2.34 -12.52
C ALA A 87 14.20 -2.91 -11.35
N GLU A 88 13.75 -4.14 -11.48
CA GLU A 88 13.05 -4.84 -10.40
C GLU A 88 13.89 -4.93 -9.13
N GLN A 89 15.20 -5.12 -9.28
CA GLN A 89 16.15 -5.12 -8.16
C GLN A 89 16.16 -3.78 -7.43
N THR A 90 15.99 -2.68 -8.16
CA THR A 90 15.90 -1.34 -7.57
C THR A 90 14.61 -1.20 -6.75
N VAL A 91 13.50 -1.77 -7.24
CA VAL A 91 12.25 -1.80 -6.46
C VAL A 91 12.46 -2.51 -5.13
N LYS A 92 13.14 -3.66 -5.15
CA LYS A 92 13.44 -4.42 -3.93
C LYS A 92 14.29 -3.61 -2.95
N ALA A 93 15.27 -2.85 -3.47
CA ALA A 93 16.08 -1.98 -2.64
C ALA A 93 15.25 -0.88 -2.00
N HIS A 94 14.36 -0.25 -2.74
CA HIS A 94 13.44 0.74 -2.18
C HIS A 94 12.55 0.13 -1.10
N LEU A 95 12.01 -1.05 -1.33
CA LEU A 95 11.17 -1.73 -0.35
C LEU A 95 11.93 -2.01 0.95
N THR A 96 13.19 -2.42 0.86
CA THR A 96 14.02 -2.64 2.03
C THR A 96 14.19 -1.36 2.84
N CYS A 97 14.47 -0.25 2.18
CA CYS A 97 14.58 1.05 2.85
C CYS A 97 13.25 1.50 3.46
N ILE A 98 12.16 1.33 2.74
CA ILE A 98 10.84 1.69 3.23
C ILE A 98 10.48 0.87 4.47
N MET A 99 10.76 -0.43 4.44
CA MET A 99 10.51 -1.30 5.59
C MET A 99 11.25 -0.84 6.83
N LYS A 100 12.50 -0.40 6.68
CA LYS A 100 13.27 0.16 7.79
C LYS A 100 12.65 1.44 8.33
N LYS A 101 12.25 2.33 7.43
CA LYS A 101 11.67 3.62 7.82
C LYS A 101 10.31 3.48 8.48
N THR A 102 9.52 2.51 8.06
CA THR A 102 8.18 2.26 8.60
C THR A 102 8.17 1.22 9.71
N LYS A 103 9.31 0.65 10.05
CA LYS A 103 9.45 -0.44 11.04
C LYS A 103 8.55 -1.62 10.68
N SER A 104 8.56 -1.98 9.41
CA SER A 104 7.79 -3.08 8.85
C SER A 104 8.71 -4.17 8.35
N THR A 105 8.19 -5.38 8.23
CA THR A 105 8.94 -6.52 7.70
C THR A 105 8.26 -7.13 6.47
N THR A 106 7.09 -6.64 6.09
CA THR A 106 6.32 -7.14 4.95
C THR A 106 5.72 -5.99 4.16
N ARG A 107 5.33 -6.28 2.90
CA ARG A 107 4.60 -5.31 2.05
C ARG A 107 3.32 -4.86 2.72
N THR A 108 2.55 -5.81 3.26
CA THR A 108 1.33 -5.50 4.01
C THR A 108 1.62 -4.64 5.20
N GLY A 109 2.71 -4.92 5.93
CA GLY A 109 3.13 -4.14 7.08
C GLY A 109 3.41 -2.68 6.72
N ILE A 110 4.04 -2.43 5.57
CA ILE A 110 4.24 -1.07 5.08
C ILE A 110 2.91 -0.33 4.95
N LEU A 111 1.93 -0.95 4.29
CA LEU A 111 0.63 -0.33 4.07
C LEU A 111 -0.11 -0.08 5.37
N ILE A 112 -0.01 -1.01 6.32
CA ILE A 112 -0.61 -0.84 7.64
C ILE A 112 0.00 0.36 8.36
N GLN A 113 1.31 0.47 8.39
CA GLN A 113 1.99 1.58 9.06
C GLN A 113 1.69 2.92 8.39
N VAL A 114 1.69 2.95 7.07
CA VAL A 114 1.53 4.20 6.33
C VAL A 114 0.09 4.71 6.37
N PHE A 115 -0.90 3.82 6.27
CA PHE A 115 -2.29 4.23 6.07
C PHE A 115 -3.20 3.98 7.28
N LEU A 116 -2.81 3.13 8.22
CA LEU A 116 -3.67 2.76 9.35
C LEU A 116 -3.13 3.20 10.71
N SER A 117 -1.91 3.66 10.78
CA SER A 117 -1.35 4.10 12.07
C SER A 117 -1.51 5.60 12.29
#